data_24732627102fae910a45b8f93dc05497
#
_entry.id   24732627102fae910a45b8f93dc05497
#
_cell.length_a   1.000
_cell.length_b   1.000
_cell.length_c   1.000
_cell.angle_alpha   90.00
_cell.angle_beta   90.00
_cell.angle_gamma   90.00
#
_symmetry.space_group_name_H-M   'P 1'
#
loop_
_entity.id
_entity.type
_entity.pdbx_description
1 polymer ?
#
loop_
_entity_poly.entity_id
_entity_poly.type
_entity_poly.pdbx_seq_one_letter_code
_entity_poly.pdbx_strand_id
1 'polypeptide(L)'
;MYKQYKKTRKISKIKKSIVSALFLSGMLLLLTGCSHVTSEMKESRENGIALMESGDYEGAVAEFDSLIDQTTRVTSFEIDVLKYRGETEFMLGDYGAAAYTYDTLAKVDKPRAEYYYLGAVSLANSGDQDGAENRLESGKSADAKHEVTGYAEAMEALGAAYMTAGDEEKADELYQTLVDEGFSSTEVYNRWMMAAMEKGNYEEALQHAEAGLALSDDRAKKEIAFNQAVCYEYLGQYEKALELFRSYEEQYGQDEKADHEIAFLVTR
;
A
#
# COMPACT_ATOMS: atom_id res chain seq x y z
N MET A 1 21.14 12.29 -6.00
CA MET A 1 19.78 12.73 -5.77
C MET A 1 19.23 13.69 -6.86
N TYR A 2 19.89 14.80 -7.20
CA TYR A 2 19.39 15.80 -8.18
C TYR A 2 19.30 15.34 -9.66
N LYS A 3 20.09 14.34 -10.09
CA LYS A 3 20.03 13.78 -11.47
C LYS A 3 18.83 12.82 -11.69
N GLN A 4 18.40 12.14 -10.65
CA GLN A 4 17.24 11.23 -10.72
C GLN A 4 15.93 12.03 -10.83
N TYR A 5 15.82 13.14 -10.07
CA TYR A 5 14.64 14.02 -10.11
C TYR A 5 14.39 14.65 -11.49
N LYS A 6 15.46 14.93 -12.27
CA LYS A 6 15.31 15.43 -13.66
C LYS A 6 14.86 14.34 -14.64
N LYS A 7 15.21 13.06 -14.39
CA LYS A 7 14.81 11.94 -15.26
C LYS A 7 13.30 11.66 -15.11
N THR A 8 12.80 11.62 -13.87
CA THR A 8 11.37 11.42 -13.58
C THR A 8 10.50 12.57 -14.11
N ARG A 9 10.96 13.82 -14.00
CA ARG A 9 10.23 14.99 -14.53
C ARG A 9 10.13 15.01 -16.07
N LYS A 10 11.10 14.42 -16.78
CA LYS A 10 11.07 14.30 -18.25
C LYS A 10 10.09 13.21 -18.71
N ILE A 11 10.04 12.08 -18.00
CA ILE A 11 9.09 10.99 -18.24
C ILE A 11 7.65 11.46 -17.96
N SER A 12 7.41 12.17 -16.84
CA SER A 12 6.12 12.75 -16.50
C SER A 12 5.56 13.73 -17.56
N LYS A 13 6.44 14.54 -18.20
CA LYS A 13 6.01 15.46 -19.27
C LYS A 13 5.60 14.76 -20.57
N ILE A 14 6.27 13.65 -20.89
CA ILE A 14 5.93 12.83 -22.06
C ILE A 14 4.59 12.12 -21.82
N LYS A 15 4.37 11.58 -20.62
CA LYS A 15 3.13 10.88 -20.23
C LYS A 15 1.89 11.80 -20.26
N LYS A 16 2.00 13.07 -19.91
CA LYS A 16 0.90 14.07 -20.02
C LYS A 16 0.47 14.35 -21.47
N SER A 17 1.39 14.26 -22.41
CA SER A 17 1.10 14.50 -23.83
C SER A 17 0.30 13.37 -24.48
N ILE A 18 0.54 12.12 -24.09
CA ILE A 18 -0.07 10.92 -24.67
C ILE A 18 -1.55 10.79 -24.28
N VAL A 19 -1.87 11.04 -23.01
CA VAL A 19 -3.28 11.01 -22.54
C VAL A 19 -4.12 12.11 -23.20
N SER A 20 -3.53 13.29 -23.50
CA SER A 20 -4.21 14.35 -24.24
C SER A 20 -4.45 13.98 -25.71
N ALA A 21 -3.59 13.17 -26.34
CA ALA A 21 -3.75 12.71 -27.71
C ALA A 21 -4.87 11.66 -27.85
N LEU A 22 -5.05 10.78 -26.85
CA LEU A 22 -6.12 9.77 -26.83
C LEU A 22 -7.53 10.38 -26.72
N PHE A 23 -7.66 11.60 -26.18
CA PHE A 23 -8.95 12.28 -26.05
C PHE A 23 -9.37 13.06 -27.31
N LEU A 24 -8.46 13.38 -28.22
CA LEU A 24 -8.75 14.24 -29.39
C LEU A 24 -9.02 13.48 -30.69
N SER A 25 -8.71 12.16 -30.77
CA SER A 25 -8.91 11.35 -31.99
C SER A 25 -10.14 10.43 -31.97
N GLY A 26 -10.97 10.50 -30.94
CA GLY A 26 -12.10 9.60 -30.67
C GLY A 26 -13.38 9.88 -31.43
N MET A 27 -13.34 10.54 -32.59
CA MET A 27 -14.55 10.73 -33.41
C MET A 27 -14.30 10.29 -34.85
N LEU A 28 -14.86 9.20 -35.18
CA LEU A 28 -15.03 8.54 -36.48
C LEU A 28 -14.15 7.30 -36.72
N LEU A 29 -14.75 6.13 -36.47
CA LEU A 29 -14.78 5.00 -37.42
C LEU A 29 -15.55 3.84 -36.78
N LEU A 30 -16.86 3.77 -37.03
CA LEU A 30 -17.62 2.54 -36.96
C LEU A 30 -17.25 1.70 -38.19
N LEU A 31 -16.91 0.46 -37.98
CA LEU A 31 -17.05 -0.73 -38.79
C LEU A 31 -15.79 -1.59 -38.85
N THR A 32 -16.03 -2.86 -38.61
CA THR A 32 -15.23 -4.08 -38.66
C THR A 32 -14.68 -4.57 -37.33
N GLY A 33 -15.32 -5.63 -36.82
CA GLY A 33 -14.88 -6.38 -35.63
C GLY A 33 -13.65 -7.25 -35.94
N CYS A 34 -12.50 -6.60 -36.15
CA CYS A 34 -11.21 -7.26 -36.03
C CYS A 34 -10.72 -7.02 -34.58
N SER A 35 -10.38 -8.11 -33.91
CA SER A 35 -9.69 -8.03 -32.61
C SER A 35 -8.45 -7.17 -32.81
N HIS A 36 -8.40 -6.00 -32.19
CA HIS A 36 -7.28 -5.06 -32.26
C HIS A 36 -6.05 -5.60 -31.53
N VAL A 37 -6.24 -6.62 -30.69
CA VAL A 37 -5.20 -7.24 -29.86
C VAL A 37 -4.50 -8.33 -30.69
N THR A 38 -3.24 -8.11 -31.02
CA THR A 38 -2.38 -9.06 -31.77
C THR A 38 -1.81 -10.13 -30.84
N SER A 39 -1.22 -11.18 -31.45
CA SER A 39 -0.48 -12.22 -30.70
C SER A 39 0.74 -11.63 -29.97
N GLU A 40 1.43 -10.70 -30.64
CA GLU A 40 2.60 -10.00 -30.09
C GLU A 40 2.22 -9.16 -28.86
N MET A 41 1.08 -8.44 -28.91
CA MET A 41 0.60 -7.69 -27.75
C MET A 41 0.30 -8.60 -26.55
N LYS A 42 -0.27 -9.79 -26.80
CA LYS A 42 -0.52 -10.77 -25.74
C LYS A 42 0.79 -11.32 -25.16
N GLU A 43 1.76 -11.63 -26.02
CA GLU A 43 3.08 -12.10 -25.61
C GLU A 43 3.81 -11.04 -24.78
N SER A 44 3.81 -9.78 -25.21
CA SER A 44 4.40 -8.66 -24.46
C SER A 44 3.73 -8.47 -23.10
N ARG A 45 2.39 -8.61 -23.00
CA ARG A 45 1.69 -8.59 -21.69
C ARG A 45 2.17 -9.72 -20.79
N GLU A 46 2.22 -10.97 -21.29
CA GLU A 46 2.70 -12.12 -20.50
C GLU A 46 4.17 -11.95 -20.07
N ASN A 47 5.02 -11.38 -20.93
CA ASN A 47 6.39 -11.04 -20.58
C ASN A 47 6.44 -10.01 -19.45
N GLY A 48 5.64 -8.95 -19.53
CA GLY A 48 5.52 -7.95 -18.45
C GLY A 48 5.09 -8.56 -17.13
N ILE A 49 4.09 -9.47 -17.14
CA ILE A 49 3.64 -10.19 -15.95
C ILE A 49 4.77 -11.07 -15.40
N ALA A 50 5.48 -11.83 -16.24
CA ALA A 50 6.58 -12.69 -15.81
C ALA A 50 7.75 -11.87 -15.19
N LEU A 51 8.06 -10.70 -15.75
CA LEU A 51 9.04 -9.77 -15.18
C LEU A 51 8.58 -9.25 -13.80
N MET A 52 7.31 -8.86 -13.67
CA MET A 52 6.73 -8.44 -12.39
C MET A 52 6.83 -9.56 -11.34
N GLU A 53 6.45 -10.78 -11.68
CA GLU A 53 6.52 -11.95 -10.79
C GLU A 53 7.95 -12.31 -10.39
N SER A 54 8.94 -12.05 -11.26
CA SER A 54 10.36 -12.26 -10.95
C SER A 54 11.01 -11.11 -10.17
N GLY A 55 10.27 -10.02 -9.92
CA GLY A 55 10.74 -8.83 -9.21
C GLY A 55 11.49 -7.82 -10.09
N ASP A 56 11.52 -8.01 -11.41
CA ASP A 56 12.04 -7.02 -12.36
C ASP A 56 10.93 -6.00 -12.71
N TYR A 57 10.62 -5.16 -11.73
CA TYR A 57 9.53 -4.19 -11.86
C TYR A 57 9.84 -3.10 -12.90
N GLU A 58 11.11 -2.69 -13.05
CA GLU A 58 11.50 -1.72 -14.09
C GLU A 58 11.27 -2.29 -15.48
N GLY A 59 11.66 -3.54 -15.72
CA GLY A 59 11.44 -4.27 -16.97
C GLY A 59 9.94 -4.45 -17.27
N ALA A 60 9.17 -4.83 -16.26
CA ALA A 60 7.72 -5.00 -16.39
C ALA A 60 7.00 -3.69 -16.76
N VAL A 61 7.32 -2.57 -16.10
CA VAL A 61 6.76 -1.25 -16.45
C VAL A 61 7.11 -0.87 -17.89
N ALA A 62 8.33 -1.16 -18.35
CA ALA A 62 8.73 -0.86 -19.72
C ALA A 62 7.93 -1.64 -20.76
N GLU A 63 7.63 -2.93 -20.51
CA GLU A 63 6.76 -3.74 -21.37
C GLU A 63 5.33 -3.20 -21.40
N PHE A 64 4.74 -2.88 -20.23
CA PHE A 64 3.40 -2.33 -20.17
C PHE A 64 3.31 -0.92 -20.79
N ASP A 65 4.32 -0.04 -20.60
CA ASP A 65 4.42 1.25 -21.28
C ASP A 65 4.43 1.09 -22.80
N SER A 66 5.21 0.13 -23.33
CA SER A 66 5.28 -0.16 -24.76
C SER A 66 3.93 -0.56 -25.33
N LEU A 67 3.14 -1.35 -24.59
CA LEU A 67 1.79 -1.75 -24.99
C LEU A 67 0.82 -0.55 -25.00
N ILE A 68 0.86 0.29 -23.97
CA ILE A 68 -0.01 1.46 -23.86
C ILE A 68 0.35 2.51 -24.92
N ASP A 69 1.64 2.68 -25.24
CA ASP A 69 2.10 3.65 -26.26
C ASP A 69 1.62 3.28 -27.68
N GLN A 70 1.41 1.97 -27.94
CA GLN A 70 0.88 1.47 -29.22
C GLN A 70 -0.65 1.54 -29.30
N THR A 71 -1.32 1.87 -28.21
CA THR A 71 -2.78 1.84 -28.09
C THR A 71 -3.42 2.99 -28.84
N THR A 72 -4.32 2.65 -29.78
CA THR A 72 -5.18 3.59 -30.49
C THR A 72 -6.62 3.61 -29.95
N ARG A 73 -6.99 2.60 -29.16
CA ARG A 73 -8.31 2.43 -28.58
C ARG A 73 -8.20 1.66 -27.26
N VAL A 74 -8.87 2.15 -26.23
CA VAL A 74 -8.95 1.46 -24.93
C VAL A 74 -10.01 0.36 -25.00
N THR A 75 -9.62 -0.87 -24.78
CA THR A 75 -10.50 -2.05 -24.64
C THR A 75 -10.23 -2.73 -23.29
N SER A 76 -10.91 -3.85 -23.03
CA SER A 76 -10.64 -4.63 -21.81
C SER A 76 -9.20 -5.13 -21.71
N PHE A 77 -8.48 -5.25 -22.83
CA PHE A 77 -7.07 -5.64 -22.83
C PHE A 77 -6.19 -4.51 -22.29
N GLU A 78 -6.37 -3.29 -22.76
CA GLU A 78 -5.61 -2.14 -22.28
C GLU A 78 -5.95 -1.78 -20.83
N ILE A 79 -7.21 -1.99 -20.41
CA ILE A 79 -7.61 -1.85 -18.99
C ILE A 79 -6.86 -2.87 -18.12
N ASP A 80 -6.74 -4.11 -18.57
CA ASP A 80 -5.99 -5.16 -17.90
C ASP A 80 -4.49 -4.82 -17.80
N VAL A 81 -3.89 -4.37 -18.90
CA VAL A 81 -2.49 -3.91 -18.92
C VAL A 81 -2.27 -2.74 -17.95
N LEU A 82 -3.20 -1.77 -17.90
CA LEU A 82 -3.12 -0.65 -16.96
C LEU A 82 -3.18 -1.10 -15.49
N LYS A 83 -3.95 -2.16 -15.18
CA LYS A 83 -3.98 -2.71 -13.81
C LYS A 83 -2.63 -3.28 -13.41
N TYR A 84 -2.05 -4.15 -14.22
CA TYR A 84 -0.71 -4.69 -13.97
C TYR A 84 0.34 -3.58 -13.89
N ARG A 85 0.23 -2.58 -14.76
CA ARG A 85 1.14 -1.44 -14.74
C ARG A 85 1.06 -0.67 -13.42
N GLY A 86 -0.15 -0.34 -12.94
CA GLY A 86 -0.35 0.39 -11.68
C GLY A 86 0.19 -0.39 -10.48
N GLU A 87 -0.07 -1.70 -10.43
CA GLU A 87 0.46 -2.60 -9.41
C GLU A 87 1.99 -2.65 -9.46
N THR A 88 2.57 -2.79 -10.66
CA THR A 88 4.02 -2.84 -10.84
C THR A 88 4.69 -1.52 -10.47
N GLU A 89 4.09 -0.38 -10.82
CA GLU A 89 4.58 0.95 -10.40
C GLU A 89 4.55 1.11 -8.88
N PHE A 90 3.53 0.57 -8.23
CA PHE A 90 3.45 0.53 -6.77
C PHE A 90 4.56 -0.34 -6.16
N MET A 91 4.76 -1.56 -6.67
CA MET A 91 5.83 -2.46 -6.23
C MET A 91 7.23 -1.89 -6.47
N LEU A 92 7.40 -1.10 -7.52
CA LEU A 92 8.64 -0.36 -7.80
C LEU A 92 8.90 0.80 -6.82
N GLY A 93 7.87 1.20 -6.05
CA GLY A 93 7.92 2.39 -5.19
C GLY A 93 7.71 3.70 -5.94
N ASP A 94 7.33 3.66 -7.24
CA ASP A 94 6.91 4.88 -7.98
C ASP A 94 5.43 5.16 -7.71
N TYR A 95 5.14 5.49 -6.46
CA TYR A 95 3.78 5.72 -5.97
C TYR A 95 3.05 6.83 -6.74
N GLY A 96 3.78 7.85 -7.20
CA GLY A 96 3.20 8.91 -7.99
C GLY A 96 2.75 8.43 -9.38
N ALA A 97 3.50 7.53 -10.02
CA ALA A 97 3.10 6.91 -11.27
C ALA A 97 1.92 5.96 -11.06
N ALA A 98 1.95 5.13 -10.01
CA ALA A 98 0.85 4.24 -9.64
C ALA A 98 -0.46 5.00 -9.45
N ALA A 99 -0.46 6.07 -8.66
CA ALA A 99 -1.64 6.92 -8.45
C ALA A 99 -2.17 7.48 -9.77
N TYR A 100 -1.29 7.96 -10.66
CA TYR A 100 -1.67 8.43 -11.98
C TYR A 100 -2.30 7.33 -12.85
N THR A 101 -1.78 6.11 -12.76
CA THR A 101 -2.32 4.96 -13.49
C THR A 101 -3.71 4.57 -12.99
N TYR A 102 -3.94 4.56 -11.67
CA TYR A 102 -5.27 4.32 -11.10
C TYR A 102 -6.26 5.44 -11.43
N ASP A 103 -5.83 6.71 -11.44
CA ASP A 103 -6.65 7.82 -11.93
C ASP A 103 -7.01 7.68 -13.42
N THR A 104 -6.12 7.11 -14.21
CA THR A 104 -6.38 6.81 -15.63
C THR A 104 -7.40 5.70 -15.76
N LEU A 105 -7.26 4.61 -14.99
CA LEU A 105 -8.25 3.53 -14.94
C LEU A 105 -9.65 4.05 -14.57
N ALA A 106 -9.77 4.91 -13.58
CA ALA A 106 -11.04 5.51 -13.19
C ALA A 106 -11.70 6.35 -14.31
N LYS A 107 -10.93 6.85 -15.28
CA LYS A 107 -11.41 7.63 -16.42
C LYS A 107 -11.73 6.81 -17.64
N VAL A 108 -10.96 5.73 -17.91
CA VAL A 108 -11.08 4.95 -19.17
C VAL A 108 -11.90 3.68 -19.01
N ASP A 109 -12.01 3.15 -17.81
CA ASP A 109 -12.96 2.10 -17.43
C ASP A 109 -14.18 2.76 -16.75
N LYS A 110 -15.06 1.97 -16.16
CA LYS A 110 -16.11 2.50 -15.26
C LYS A 110 -15.45 2.95 -13.96
N PRO A 111 -15.82 4.12 -13.42
CA PRO A 111 -15.37 4.52 -12.09
C PRO A 111 -15.72 3.42 -11.08
N ARG A 112 -14.72 2.89 -10.39
CA ARG A 112 -14.86 1.87 -9.37
C ARG A 112 -14.19 2.36 -8.10
N ALA A 113 -14.78 2.09 -6.95
CA ALA A 113 -14.20 2.43 -5.66
C ALA A 113 -12.78 1.87 -5.51
N GLU A 114 -12.53 0.65 -6.01
CA GLU A 114 -11.23 -0.01 -6.02
C GLU A 114 -10.11 0.89 -6.59
N TYR A 115 -10.33 1.57 -7.73
CA TYR A 115 -9.30 2.42 -8.33
C TYR A 115 -9.01 3.66 -7.47
N TYR A 116 -10.03 4.21 -6.84
CA TYR A 116 -9.86 5.32 -5.92
C TYR A 116 -9.11 4.91 -4.66
N TYR A 117 -9.43 3.74 -4.09
CA TYR A 117 -8.71 3.22 -2.91
C TYR A 117 -7.25 2.91 -3.22
N LEU A 118 -6.95 2.25 -4.34
CA LEU A 118 -5.56 1.99 -4.77
C LEU A 118 -4.79 3.29 -5.06
N GLY A 119 -5.47 4.29 -5.64
CA GLY A 119 -4.92 5.63 -5.80
C GLY A 119 -4.65 6.33 -4.46
N ALA A 120 -5.53 6.18 -3.47
CA ALA A 120 -5.35 6.70 -2.12
C ALA A 120 -4.15 6.05 -1.43
N VAL A 121 -4.03 4.71 -1.47
CA VAL A 121 -2.87 3.97 -0.95
C VAL A 121 -1.58 4.47 -1.58
N SER A 122 -1.56 4.65 -2.91
CA SER A 122 -0.38 5.12 -3.63
C SER A 122 0.01 6.54 -3.22
N LEU A 123 -0.95 7.45 -3.10
CA LEU A 123 -0.68 8.84 -2.69
C LEU A 123 -0.23 8.93 -1.22
N ALA A 124 -0.85 8.16 -0.33
CA ALA A 124 -0.43 8.08 1.07
C ALA A 124 1.03 7.63 1.19
N ASN A 125 1.42 6.58 0.45
CA ASN A 125 2.81 6.11 0.43
C ASN A 125 3.78 7.10 -0.24
N SER A 126 3.31 8.00 -1.10
CA SER A 126 4.12 9.09 -1.66
C SER A 126 4.29 10.29 -0.72
N GLY A 127 3.54 10.31 0.40
CA GLY A 127 3.48 11.42 1.33
C GLY A 127 2.53 12.55 0.90
N ASP A 128 1.65 12.32 -0.05
CA ASP A 128 0.59 13.27 -0.46
C ASP A 128 -0.71 12.93 0.27
N GLN A 129 -0.82 13.39 1.54
CA GLN A 129 -1.98 13.15 2.39
C GLN A 129 -3.26 13.76 1.82
N ASP A 130 -3.19 14.99 1.32
CA ASP A 130 -4.36 15.69 0.75
C ASP A 130 -4.89 14.97 -0.50
N GLY A 131 -3.98 14.51 -1.35
CA GLY A 131 -4.32 13.70 -2.51
C GLY A 131 -4.93 12.36 -2.13
N ALA A 132 -4.37 11.68 -1.13
CA ALA A 132 -4.86 10.41 -0.62
C ALA A 132 -6.27 10.54 -0.01
N GLU A 133 -6.51 11.55 0.84
CA GLU A 133 -7.82 11.85 1.42
C GLU A 133 -8.88 12.09 0.35
N ASN A 134 -8.58 12.90 -0.67
CA ASN A 134 -9.49 13.15 -1.78
C ASN A 134 -9.85 11.87 -2.57
N ARG A 135 -8.90 10.93 -2.72
CA ARG A 135 -9.16 9.65 -3.38
C ARG A 135 -9.97 8.71 -2.49
N LEU A 136 -9.66 8.65 -1.20
CA LEU A 136 -10.43 7.90 -0.22
C LEU A 136 -11.91 8.33 -0.23
N GLU A 137 -12.18 9.61 -0.16
CA GLU A 137 -13.55 10.15 -0.21
C GLU A 137 -14.25 9.87 -1.54
N SER A 138 -13.53 9.88 -2.66
CA SER A 138 -14.08 9.46 -3.96
C SER A 138 -14.44 7.98 -3.96
N GLY A 139 -13.62 7.14 -3.35
CA GLY A 139 -13.87 5.71 -3.17
C GLY A 139 -15.10 5.46 -2.28
N LYS A 140 -15.18 6.10 -1.12
CA LYS A 140 -16.33 6.02 -0.20
C LYS A 140 -17.64 6.48 -0.87
N SER A 141 -17.58 7.52 -1.71
CA SER A 141 -18.74 7.97 -2.47
C SER A 141 -19.24 6.95 -3.50
N ALA A 142 -18.35 6.12 -4.04
CA ALA A 142 -18.67 5.04 -4.98
C ALA A 142 -18.99 3.71 -4.28
N ASP A 143 -18.69 3.58 -2.99
CA ASP A 143 -18.81 2.39 -2.15
C ASP A 143 -19.46 2.74 -0.81
N ALA A 144 -20.76 3.05 -0.82
CA ALA A 144 -21.47 3.51 0.37
C ALA A 144 -21.55 2.49 1.53
N LYS A 145 -21.12 1.25 1.31
CA LYS A 145 -21.11 0.20 2.34
C LYS A 145 -19.71 -0.18 2.81
N HIS A 146 -18.68 0.39 2.19
CA HIS A 146 -17.27 0.07 2.44
C HIS A 146 -16.94 -1.44 2.26
N GLU A 147 -17.65 -2.10 1.32
CA GLU A 147 -17.49 -3.53 1.03
C GLU A 147 -16.45 -3.82 -0.07
N VAL A 148 -16.01 -2.79 -0.78
CA VAL A 148 -15.02 -2.94 -1.87
C VAL A 148 -13.62 -3.10 -1.28
N THR A 149 -12.91 -4.11 -1.76
CA THR A 149 -11.51 -4.35 -1.40
C THR A 149 -10.65 -3.10 -1.63
N GLY A 150 -9.79 -2.78 -0.67
CA GLY A 150 -8.92 -1.61 -0.69
C GLY A 150 -9.38 -0.47 0.23
N TYR A 151 -10.61 -0.51 0.75
CA TYR A 151 -11.10 0.51 1.69
C TYR A 151 -10.27 0.58 2.96
N ALA A 152 -10.12 -0.55 3.65
CA ALA A 152 -9.37 -0.62 4.89
C ALA A 152 -7.89 -0.28 4.67
N GLU A 153 -7.29 -0.81 3.62
CA GLU A 153 -5.91 -0.55 3.25
C GLU A 153 -5.67 0.94 2.93
N ALA A 154 -6.64 1.61 2.29
CA ALA A 154 -6.54 3.04 2.00
C ALA A 154 -6.59 3.88 3.27
N MET A 155 -7.47 3.54 4.21
CA MET A 155 -7.53 4.21 5.52
C MET A 155 -6.29 3.94 6.37
N GLU A 156 -5.80 2.70 6.41
CA GLU A 156 -4.56 2.34 7.11
C GLU A 156 -3.36 3.10 6.55
N ALA A 157 -3.22 3.15 5.22
CA ALA A 157 -2.12 3.85 4.56
C ALA A 157 -2.17 5.37 4.82
N LEU A 158 -3.35 5.97 4.75
CA LEU A 158 -3.54 7.40 5.05
C LEU A 158 -3.25 7.71 6.52
N GLY A 159 -3.74 6.88 7.45
CA GLY A 159 -3.41 6.99 8.87
C GLY A 159 -1.91 6.92 9.12
N ALA A 160 -1.22 5.98 8.47
CA ALA A 160 0.24 5.86 8.52
C ALA A 160 0.96 7.11 7.98
N ALA A 161 0.45 7.71 6.92
CA ALA A 161 1.00 8.94 6.36
C ALA A 161 0.82 10.13 7.31
N TYR A 162 -0.34 10.24 7.99
CA TYR A 162 -0.56 11.25 9.02
C TYR A 162 0.34 11.05 10.24
N MET A 163 0.51 9.82 10.74
CA MET A 163 1.49 9.52 11.81
C MET A 163 2.89 9.97 11.44
N THR A 164 3.32 9.68 10.21
CA THR A 164 4.65 10.08 9.71
C THR A 164 4.81 11.60 9.62
N ALA A 165 3.73 12.31 9.35
CA ALA A 165 3.69 13.77 9.32
C ALA A 165 3.55 14.41 10.72
N GLY A 166 3.33 13.62 11.77
CA GLY A 166 3.12 14.09 13.16
C GLY A 166 1.68 14.54 13.46
N ASP A 167 0.73 14.21 12.58
CA ASP A 167 -0.71 14.48 12.80
C ASP A 167 -1.36 13.22 13.40
N GLU A 168 -1.05 12.96 14.68
CA GLU A 168 -1.55 11.79 15.40
C GLU A 168 -3.07 11.80 15.52
N GLU A 169 -3.69 12.99 15.68
CA GLU A 169 -5.14 13.13 15.86
C GLU A 169 -5.90 12.59 14.66
N LYS A 170 -5.52 13.00 13.45
CA LYS A 170 -6.13 12.49 12.22
C LYS A 170 -5.87 10.98 12.00
N ALA A 171 -4.69 10.51 12.34
CA ALA A 171 -4.38 9.09 12.25
C ALA A 171 -5.27 8.26 13.18
N ASP A 172 -5.43 8.70 14.43
CA ASP A 172 -6.28 8.03 15.41
C ASP A 172 -7.75 8.02 14.99
N GLU A 173 -8.27 9.13 14.42
CA GLU A 173 -9.63 9.18 13.87
C GLU A 173 -9.87 8.12 12.79
N LEU A 174 -8.92 7.96 11.86
CA LEU A 174 -9.01 6.95 10.81
C LEU A 174 -8.96 5.52 11.36
N TYR A 175 -8.03 5.24 12.26
CA TYR A 175 -7.88 3.93 12.87
C TYR A 175 -9.07 3.57 13.76
N GLN A 176 -9.60 4.52 14.52
CA GLN A 176 -10.80 4.31 15.33
C GLN A 176 -12.00 4.00 14.43
N THR A 177 -12.16 4.73 13.33
CA THR A 177 -13.22 4.46 12.35
C THR A 177 -13.13 3.04 11.80
N LEU A 178 -11.92 2.58 11.42
CA LEU A 178 -11.71 1.21 10.95
C LEU A 178 -12.14 0.17 12.00
N VAL A 179 -11.75 0.38 13.25
CA VAL A 179 -12.10 -0.55 14.33
C VAL A 179 -13.61 -0.57 14.57
N ASP A 180 -14.26 0.60 14.60
CA ASP A 180 -15.69 0.74 14.81
C ASP A 180 -16.51 0.11 13.67
N GLU A 181 -16.00 0.13 12.45
CA GLU A 181 -16.60 -0.50 11.27
C GLU A 181 -16.27 -2.02 11.14
N GLY A 182 -15.44 -2.56 12.05
CA GLY A 182 -15.08 -3.97 12.09
C GLY A 182 -13.90 -4.37 11.19
N PHE A 183 -13.13 -3.40 10.69
CA PHE A 183 -11.91 -3.61 9.90
C PHE A 183 -10.63 -3.60 10.76
N SER A 184 -10.70 -4.13 11.98
CA SER A 184 -9.54 -4.22 12.87
C SER A 184 -8.40 -5.03 12.24
N SER A 185 -7.19 -4.50 12.29
CA SER A 185 -5.99 -5.18 11.79
C SER A 185 -4.85 -5.13 12.82
N THR A 186 -3.91 -6.06 12.69
CA THR A 186 -2.70 -6.08 13.54
C THR A 186 -1.84 -4.84 13.30
N GLU A 187 -1.82 -4.28 12.09
CA GLU A 187 -1.11 -3.03 11.80
C GLU A 187 -1.65 -1.85 12.59
N VAL A 188 -2.96 -1.68 12.66
CA VAL A 188 -3.60 -0.60 13.44
C VAL A 188 -3.21 -0.71 14.92
N TYR A 189 -3.35 -1.90 15.50
CA TYR A 189 -2.98 -2.10 16.91
C TYR A 189 -1.48 -1.95 17.17
N ASN A 190 -0.62 -2.39 16.25
CA ASN A 190 0.81 -2.17 16.37
C ASN A 190 1.17 -0.68 16.35
N ARG A 191 0.52 0.12 15.52
CA ARG A 191 0.75 1.57 15.48
C ARG A 191 0.32 2.25 16.77
N TRP A 192 -0.87 1.94 17.29
CA TRP A 192 -1.31 2.46 18.59
C TRP A 192 -0.38 2.02 19.72
N MET A 193 0.04 0.75 19.71
CA MET A 193 1.03 0.24 20.66
C MET A 193 2.33 1.06 20.63
N MET A 194 2.88 1.28 19.44
CA MET A 194 4.11 2.07 19.27
C MET A 194 3.93 3.51 19.74
N ALA A 195 2.82 4.16 19.39
CA ALA A 195 2.51 5.52 19.84
C ALA A 195 2.41 5.62 21.37
N ALA A 196 1.79 4.63 22.03
CA ALA A 196 1.75 4.56 23.49
C ALA A 196 3.15 4.34 24.10
N MET A 197 3.99 3.48 23.49
CA MET A 197 5.38 3.27 23.91
C MET A 197 6.22 4.55 23.80
N GLU A 198 6.09 5.31 22.73
CA GLU A 198 6.80 6.58 22.54
C GLU A 198 6.45 7.61 23.63
N LYS A 199 5.20 7.59 24.11
CA LYS A 199 4.72 8.42 25.25
C LYS A 199 5.10 7.85 26.63
N GLY A 200 5.70 6.65 26.67
CA GLY A 200 6.02 5.94 27.91
C GLY A 200 4.82 5.28 28.60
N ASN A 201 3.69 5.17 27.90
CA ASN A 201 2.44 4.57 28.39
C ASN A 201 2.44 3.06 28.15
N TYR A 202 3.36 2.33 28.80
CA TYR A 202 3.57 0.91 28.51
C TYR A 202 2.38 0.02 28.87
N GLU A 203 1.58 0.36 29.88
CA GLU A 203 0.35 -0.36 30.21
C GLU A 203 -0.71 -0.23 29.10
N GLU A 204 -0.86 0.94 28.51
CA GLU A 204 -1.74 1.19 27.37
C GLU A 204 -1.22 0.42 26.12
N ALA A 205 0.09 0.46 25.88
CA ALA A 205 0.72 -0.29 24.82
C ALA A 205 0.44 -1.82 24.94
N LEU A 206 0.45 -2.36 26.15
CA LEU A 206 0.12 -3.77 26.40
C LEU A 206 -1.36 -4.09 26.10
N GLN A 207 -2.29 -3.15 26.32
CA GLN A 207 -3.70 -3.36 25.94
C GLN A 207 -3.85 -3.47 24.41
N HIS A 208 -3.16 -2.61 23.66
CA HIS A 208 -3.11 -2.70 22.20
C HIS A 208 -2.44 -3.98 21.70
N ALA A 209 -1.36 -4.41 22.38
CA ALA A 209 -0.71 -5.68 22.05
C ALA A 209 -1.66 -6.87 22.22
N GLU A 210 -2.39 -6.94 23.33
CA GLU A 210 -3.36 -8.01 23.60
C GLU A 210 -4.46 -8.05 22.53
N ALA A 211 -5.03 -6.87 22.19
CA ALA A 211 -6.06 -6.77 21.16
C ALA A 211 -5.53 -7.20 19.77
N GLY A 212 -4.34 -6.75 19.38
CA GLY A 212 -3.72 -7.09 18.10
C GLY A 212 -3.39 -8.59 17.99
N LEU A 213 -2.79 -9.17 19.04
CA LEU A 213 -2.44 -10.61 19.06
C LEU A 213 -3.66 -11.53 19.03
N ALA A 214 -4.83 -11.06 19.47
CA ALA A 214 -6.08 -11.81 19.44
C ALA A 214 -6.69 -11.92 18.02
N LEU A 215 -6.27 -11.08 17.08
CA LEU A 215 -6.78 -11.12 15.70
C LEU A 215 -6.26 -12.35 14.95
N SER A 216 -6.98 -12.76 13.90
CA SER A 216 -6.55 -13.83 12.99
C SER A 216 -5.52 -13.36 11.93
N ASP A 217 -5.42 -12.06 11.72
CA ASP A 217 -4.45 -11.39 10.85
C ASP A 217 -3.04 -11.52 11.45
N ASP A 218 -2.04 -11.89 10.65
CA ASP A 218 -0.67 -12.16 11.09
C ASP A 218 0.34 -11.08 10.65
N ARG A 219 -0.09 -10.05 9.91
CA ARG A 219 0.79 -9.07 9.25
C ARG A 219 1.78 -8.38 10.20
N ALA A 220 1.34 -7.98 11.38
CA ALA A 220 2.18 -7.29 12.37
C ALA A 220 2.34 -8.07 13.70
N LYS A 221 1.93 -9.33 13.77
CA LYS A 221 2.04 -10.10 15.04
C LYS A 221 3.46 -10.27 15.54
N LYS A 222 4.41 -10.40 14.64
CA LYS A 222 5.83 -10.52 14.98
C LYS A 222 6.30 -9.27 15.72
N GLU A 223 6.02 -8.10 15.18
CA GLU A 223 6.37 -6.80 15.75
C GLU A 223 5.67 -6.56 17.08
N ILE A 224 4.37 -6.88 17.16
CA ILE A 224 3.60 -6.75 18.40
C ILE A 224 4.18 -7.65 19.50
N ALA A 225 4.51 -8.90 19.20
CA ALA A 225 5.05 -9.84 20.18
C ALA A 225 6.42 -9.39 20.72
N PHE A 226 7.29 -8.87 19.84
CA PHE A 226 8.57 -8.27 20.25
C PHE A 226 8.35 -7.07 21.15
N ASN A 227 7.54 -6.10 20.71
CA ASN A 227 7.25 -4.87 21.46
C ASN A 227 6.52 -5.14 22.77
N GLN A 228 5.70 -6.20 22.86
CA GLN A 228 5.08 -6.62 24.11
C GLN A 228 6.13 -7.01 25.16
N ALA A 229 7.16 -7.76 24.75
CA ALA A 229 8.27 -8.11 25.65
C ALA A 229 9.04 -6.85 26.11
N VAL A 230 9.29 -5.92 25.18
CA VAL A 230 9.91 -4.60 25.49
C VAL A 230 9.08 -3.81 26.51
N CYS A 231 7.76 -3.77 26.36
CA CYS A 231 6.90 -3.08 27.33
C CYS A 231 7.02 -3.66 28.75
N TYR A 232 7.04 -4.98 28.89
CA TYR A 232 7.24 -5.62 30.19
C TYR A 232 8.63 -5.32 30.79
N GLU A 233 9.66 -5.21 29.97
CA GLU A 233 11.00 -4.81 30.40
C GLU A 233 10.99 -3.40 30.96
N TYR A 234 10.41 -2.42 30.24
CA TYR A 234 10.29 -1.03 30.71
C TYR A 234 9.45 -0.89 31.98
N LEU A 235 8.48 -1.78 32.20
CA LEU A 235 7.72 -1.85 33.45
C LEU A 235 8.49 -2.55 34.60
N GLY A 236 9.73 -2.98 34.36
CA GLY A 236 10.55 -3.68 35.35
C GLY A 236 10.12 -5.12 35.62
N GLN A 237 9.23 -5.68 34.78
CA GLN A 237 8.75 -7.06 34.88
C GLN A 237 9.68 -8.00 34.12
N TYR A 238 10.94 -8.06 34.52
CA TYR A 238 12.04 -8.70 33.80
C TYR A 238 11.84 -10.20 33.54
N GLU A 239 11.26 -10.93 34.52
CA GLU A 239 10.98 -12.37 34.35
C GLU A 239 9.97 -12.59 33.20
N LYS A 240 8.92 -11.74 33.14
CA LYS A 240 7.90 -11.84 32.10
C LYS A 240 8.46 -11.41 30.73
N ALA A 241 9.26 -10.38 30.68
CA ALA A 241 9.94 -9.94 29.46
C ALA A 241 10.83 -11.07 28.89
N LEU A 242 11.64 -11.71 29.76
CA LEU A 242 12.50 -12.82 29.38
C LEU A 242 11.71 -14.02 28.83
N GLU A 243 10.58 -14.38 29.46
CA GLU A 243 9.68 -15.42 28.98
C GLU A 243 9.17 -15.10 27.57
N LEU A 244 8.71 -13.85 27.33
CA LEU A 244 8.15 -13.41 26.07
C LEU A 244 9.19 -13.33 24.95
N PHE A 245 10.41 -12.84 25.21
CA PHE A 245 11.47 -12.86 24.21
C PHE A 245 11.87 -14.28 23.79
N ARG A 246 11.93 -15.22 24.72
CA ARG A 246 12.18 -16.62 24.39
C ARG A 246 11.06 -17.23 23.57
N SER A 247 9.80 -16.94 23.94
CA SER A 247 8.63 -17.39 23.19
C SER A 247 8.60 -16.78 21.77
N TYR A 248 9.00 -15.51 21.65
CA TYR A 248 9.15 -14.85 20.37
C TYR A 248 10.16 -15.56 19.46
N GLU A 249 11.34 -15.92 19.97
CA GLU A 249 12.33 -16.65 19.18
C GLU A 249 11.89 -18.09 18.83
N GLU A 250 11.17 -18.74 19.75
CA GLU A 250 10.60 -20.06 19.49
C GLU A 250 9.57 -20.01 18.34
N GLN A 251 8.78 -18.95 18.27
CA GLN A 251 7.72 -18.80 17.27
C GLN A 251 8.22 -18.23 15.94
N TYR A 252 9.12 -17.25 15.96
CA TYR A 252 9.52 -16.47 14.77
C TYR A 252 10.98 -16.73 14.34
N GLY A 253 11.72 -17.55 15.08
CA GLY A 253 13.13 -17.84 14.84
C GLY A 253 14.06 -16.86 15.54
N GLN A 254 15.37 -17.12 15.45
CA GLN A 254 16.40 -16.30 16.06
C GLN A 254 16.38 -14.86 15.52
N ASP A 255 16.58 -13.90 16.43
CA ASP A 255 16.60 -12.48 16.13
C ASP A 255 17.69 -11.81 17.00
N GLU A 256 18.66 -11.14 16.38
CA GLU A 256 19.80 -10.53 17.09
C GLU A 256 19.37 -9.52 18.17
N LYS A 257 18.24 -8.82 17.97
CA LYS A 257 17.72 -7.89 18.97
C LYS A 257 17.14 -8.64 20.16
N ALA A 258 16.38 -9.72 19.91
CA ALA A 258 15.84 -10.56 20.97
C ALA A 258 16.95 -11.27 21.74
N ASP A 259 17.97 -11.82 21.05
CA ASP A 259 19.16 -12.40 21.68
C ASP A 259 19.86 -11.42 22.64
N HIS A 260 20.00 -10.13 22.23
CA HIS A 260 20.58 -9.08 23.05
C HIS A 260 19.76 -8.83 24.33
N GLU A 261 18.43 -8.71 24.19
CA GLU A 261 17.53 -8.45 25.33
C GLU A 261 17.49 -9.68 26.28
N ILE A 262 17.44 -10.91 25.74
CA ILE A 262 17.54 -12.14 26.54
C ILE A 262 18.83 -12.17 27.36
N ALA A 263 19.99 -11.85 26.71
CA ALA A 263 21.28 -11.84 27.41
C ALA A 263 21.32 -10.80 28.54
N PHE A 264 20.71 -9.64 28.32
CA PHE A 264 20.57 -8.60 29.35
C PHE A 264 19.65 -9.03 30.50
N LEU A 265 18.48 -9.59 30.19
CA LEU A 265 17.46 -9.95 31.17
C LEU A 265 17.87 -11.15 32.05
N VAL A 266 18.66 -12.08 31.53
CA VAL A 266 19.21 -13.23 32.31
C VAL A 266 20.06 -12.74 33.49
N THR A 267 20.60 -11.52 33.46
CA THR A 267 21.44 -10.96 34.52
C THR A 267 20.69 -10.13 35.56
N ARG A 268 19.38 -9.96 35.41
CA ARG A 268 18.51 -9.16 36.30
C ARG A 268 17.75 -10.03 37.28
#